data_509286bfe6d3c54f3b022bd981e5705e
#
_entry.id   509286bfe6d3c54f3b022bd981e5705e
#
_cell.length_a   1.000
_cell.length_b   1.000
_cell.length_c   1.000
_cell.angle_alpha   90.00
_cell.angle_beta   90.00
_cell.angle_gamma   90.00
#
_symmetry.space_group_name_H-M   'P 1'
#
loop_
_entity.id
_entity.type
_entity.pdbx_description
1 polymer ?
#
loop_
_entity_poly.entity_id
_entity_poly.type
_entity_poly.pdbx_seq_one_letter_code
_entity_poly.pdbx_strand_id
1 'polypeptide(L)'
;FPPCASKIQTGSWIMSGTSVFKNGVCLTEGYGVDLDKLNQDDKIGLMRTSEGDLIFYINGESQGVGAEDLPNVVHAIVDLYGKCVQVSITSPAYREHNNDDCLSGSSVLAIDNDILNVTLGGDLSELSMSSSNSLDIRMDMNVSLSLPEESLRQDKLRFHDRCGSLVKLSNGSRSAERRRPLDEFNNGVVMTHRPLRDSELFEIRIDRLVDKWSGSIEVNILTDKTN
;
A
#
# COMPACT_ATOMS: atom_id res chain seq x y z
N PHE A 1 -10.54 5.60 -18.44
CA PHE A 1 -9.32 4.77 -18.38
C PHE A 1 -9.21 3.97 -19.67
N PRO A 2 -7.97 3.69 -20.15
CA PRO A 2 -7.75 2.78 -21.25
C PRO A 2 -8.21 1.36 -20.86
N PRO A 3 -8.50 0.47 -21.84
CA PRO A 3 -8.95 -0.90 -21.56
C PRO A 3 -7.88 -1.77 -20.89
N CYS A 4 -6.59 -1.42 -21.00
CA CYS A 4 -5.48 -2.05 -20.28
C CYS A 4 -4.40 -1.01 -19.94
N ALA A 5 -3.63 -1.27 -18.88
CA ALA A 5 -2.60 -0.35 -18.38
C ALA A 5 -1.42 -0.23 -19.34
N SER A 6 -1.08 -1.27 -20.10
CA SER A 6 -0.03 -1.26 -21.12
C SER A 6 -0.24 -0.23 -22.26
N LYS A 7 -1.45 0.31 -22.41
CA LYS A 7 -1.75 1.42 -23.33
C LYS A 7 -1.42 2.81 -22.76
N ILE A 8 -1.02 2.89 -21.50
CA ILE A 8 -0.54 4.14 -20.89
C ILE A 8 0.93 4.29 -21.26
N GLN A 9 1.21 4.97 -22.38
CA GLN A 9 2.55 5.01 -22.98
C GLN A 9 3.44 6.15 -22.46
N THR A 10 2.93 7.05 -21.63
CA THR A 10 3.74 8.19 -21.15
C THR A 10 3.61 8.39 -19.66
N GLY A 11 4.74 8.51 -18.98
CA GLY A 11 4.80 8.71 -17.53
C GLY A 11 4.41 7.46 -16.74
N SER A 12 4.64 6.25 -17.31
CA SER A 12 4.30 4.99 -16.67
C SER A 12 5.52 4.09 -16.49
N TRP A 13 5.56 3.39 -15.37
CA TRP A 13 6.49 2.29 -15.08
C TRP A 13 5.66 1.07 -14.69
N ILE A 14 5.83 -0.01 -15.41
CA ILE A 14 4.97 -1.19 -15.37
C ILE A 14 5.81 -2.41 -15.03
N MET A 15 5.41 -3.18 -14.01
CA MET A 15 5.87 -4.56 -13.84
C MET A 15 4.83 -5.49 -14.47
N SER A 16 5.26 -6.30 -15.44
CA SER A 16 4.46 -7.29 -16.17
C SER A 16 5.28 -8.56 -16.38
N GLY A 17 4.76 -9.72 -15.99
CA GLY A 17 5.50 -10.98 -15.95
C GLY A 17 6.78 -10.85 -15.10
N THR A 18 7.94 -11.00 -15.74
CA THR A 18 9.27 -10.82 -15.13
C THR A 18 10.00 -9.57 -15.63
N SER A 19 9.32 -8.57 -16.14
CA SER A 19 9.97 -7.41 -16.76
C SER A 19 9.42 -6.09 -16.22
N VAL A 20 10.30 -5.08 -16.19
CA VAL A 20 9.91 -3.70 -15.88
C VAL A 20 10.01 -2.86 -17.15
N PHE A 21 8.97 -2.11 -17.44
CA PHE A 21 8.86 -1.23 -18.61
C PHE A 21 8.72 0.23 -18.19
N LYS A 22 9.31 1.14 -18.97
CA LYS A 22 9.07 2.60 -18.87
C LYS A 22 8.51 3.09 -20.17
N ASN A 23 7.33 3.69 -20.17
CA ASN A 23 6.69 4.23 -21.37
C ASN A 23 6.54 3.19 -22.51
N GLY A 24 6.31 1.93 -22.15
CA GLY A 24 6.21 0.81 -23.11
C GLY A 24 7.55 0.25 -23.59
N VAL A 25 8.68 0.78 -23.15
CA VAL A 25 10.03 0.27 -23.45
C VAL A 25 10.54 -0.57 -22.29
N CYS A 26 11.02 -1.78 -22.57
CA CYS A 26 11.57 -2.65 -21.53
C CYS A 26 12.85 -2.02 -20.95
N LEU A 27 12.89 -1.83 -19.63
CA LEU A 27 14.07 -1.40 -18.88
C LEU A 27 14.89 -2.58 -18.39
N THR A 28 14.22 -3.59 -17.84
CA THR A 28 14.87 -4.74 -17.20
C THR A 28 14.05 -6.00 -17.50
N GLU A 29 14.72 -7.01 -18.05
CA GLU A 29 14.19 -8.37 -18.20
C GLU A 29 14.67 -9.26 -17.05
N GLY A 30 13.88 -10.25 -16.67
CA GLY A 30 14.23 -11.15 -15.57
C GLY A 30 14.24 -10.49 -14.19
N TYR A 31 13.40 -9.46 -14.01
CA TYR A 31 13.25 -8.74 -12.76
C TYR A 31 12.27 -9.48 -11.83
N GLY A 32 12.78 -9.96 -10.71
CA GLY A 32 11.97 -10.50 -9.61
C GLY A 32 11.15 -11.75 -9.97
N VAL A 33 10.09 -11.93 -9.21
CA VAL A 33 9.16 -13.06 -9.37
C VAL A 33 8.22 -12.81 -10.55
N ASP A 34 7.93 -13.87 -11.31
CA ASP A 34 6.99 -13.84 -12.42
C ASP A 34 5.55 -13.64 -11.94
N LEU A 35 4.96 -12.48 -12.23
CA LEU A 35 3.60 -12.12 -11.81
C LEU A 35 2.55 -13.09 -12.36
N ASP A 36 2.81 -13.75 -13.51
CA ASP A 36 1.88 -14.72 -14.10
C ASP A 36 1.82 -16.06 -13.35
N LYS A 37 2.77 -16.28 -12.42
CA LYS A 37 2.84 -17.48 -11.58
C LYS A 37 2.24 -17.26 -10.18
N LEU A 38 1.82 -16.05 -9.87
CA LEU A 38 1.20 -15.76 -8.58
C LEU A 38 -0.14 -16.48 -8.44
N ASN A 39 -0.44 -16.85 -7.20
CA ASN A 39 -1.63 -17.57 -6.80
C ASN A 39 -2.59 -16.66 -6.02
N GLN A 40 -3.74 -17.20 -5.68
CA GLN A 40 -4.64 -16.58 -4.72
C GLN A 40 -3.94 -16.43 -3.36
N ASP A 41 -4.22 -15.35 -2.67
CA ASP A 41 -3.64 -14.88 -1.40
C ASP A 41 -2.21 -14.32 -1.52
N ASP A 42 -1.52 -14.45 -2.67
CA ASP A 42 -0.25 -13.76 -2.88
C ASP A 42 -0.45 -12.24 -2.88
N LYS A 43 0.58 -11.54 -2.41
CA LYS A 43 0.59 -10.09 -2.28
C LYS A 43 1.60 -9.47 -3.22
N ILE A 44 1.22 -8.35 -3.80
CA ILE A 44 2.08 -7.51 -4.63
C ILE A 44 2.10 -6.12 -4.04
N GLY A 45 3.29 -5.61 -3.76
CA GLY A 45 3.50 -4.27 -3.27
C GLY A 45 4.37 -3.44 -4.21
N LEU A 46 4.24 -2.13 -4.11
CA LEU A 46 5.17 -1.18 -4.71
C LEU A 46 5.35 0.03 -3.80
N MET A 47 6.53 0.63 -3.87
CA MET A 47 6.90 1.80 -3.08
C MET A 47 7.80 2.69 -3.91
N ARG A 48 7.57 4.01 -3.84
CA ARG A 48 8.53 5.01 -4.29
C ARG A 48 9.34 5.46 -3.07
N THR A 49 10.66 5.41 -3.15
CA THR A 49 11.55 5.93 -2.10
C THR A 49 11.62 7.45 -2.13
N SER A 50 12.14 8.07 -1.08
CA SER A 50 12.44 9.52 -1.04
C SER A 50 13.44 9.95 -2.12
N GLU A 51 14.31 9.06 -2.51
CA GLU A 51 15.33 9.27 -3.56
C GLU A 51 14.75 9.15 -4.98
N GLY A 52 13.53 8.62 -5.10
CA GLY A 52 12.85 8.45 -6.40
C GLY A 52 13.02 7.05 -7.01
N ASP A 53 13.43 6.07 -6.23
CA ASP A 53 13.50 4.69 -6.68
C ASP A 53 12.14 4.00 -6.59
N LEU A 54 11.84 3.15 -7.56
CA LEU A 54 10.70 2.26 -7.55
C LEU A 54 11.13 0.87 -7.13
N ILE A 55 10.53 0.38 -6.05
CA ILE A 55 10.76 -0.97 -5.53
C ILE A 55 9.45 -1.74 -5.55
N PHE A 56 9.48 -2.95 -6.11
CA PHE A 56 8.38 -3.89 -6.04
C PHE A 56 8.62 -4.92 -4.94
N TYR A 57 7.52 -5.40 -4.37
CA TYR A 57 7.51 -6.40 -3.30
C TYR A 57 6.57 -7.53 -3.67
N ILE A 58 6.99 -8.76 -3.43
CA ILE A 58 6.15 -9.96 -3.57
C ILE A 58 6.13 -10.69 -2.24
N ASN A 59 4.95 -10.85 -1.66
CA ASN A 59 4.75 -11.47 -0.34
C ASN A 59 5.62 -10.86 0.77
N GLY A 60 5.82 -9.51 0.71
CA GLY A 60 6.64 -8.76 1.64
C GLY A 60 8.14 -8.75 1.33
N GLU A 61 8.61 -9.53 0.36
CA GLU A 61 10.02 -9.57 -0.06
C GLU A 61 10.30 -8.55 -1.16
N SER A 62 11.32 -7.70 -0.96
CA SER A 62 11.77 -6.73 -1.94
C SER A 62 12.38 -7.43 -3.16
N GLN A 63 11.98 -7.00 -4.35
CA GLN A 63 12.55 -7.48 -5.61
C GLN A 63 13.76 -6.62 -6.08
N GLY A 64 14.18 -5.64 -5.26
CA GLY A 64 15.20 -4.67 -5.62
C GLY A 64 14.65 -3.44 -6.35
N VAL A 65 15.55 -2.56 -6.80
CA VAL A 65 15.18 -1.36 -7.56
C VAL A 65 14.78 -1.76 -8.97
N GLY A 66 13.53 -1.49 -9.33
CA GLY A 66 12.96 -1.75 -10.66
C GLY A 66 13.14 -0.57 -11.62
N ALA A 67 13.19 0.64 -11.09
CA ALA A 67 13.44 1.87 -11.85
C ALA A 67 13.92 2.98 -10.91
N GLU A 68 14.59 3.97 -11.47
CA GLU A 68 15.14 5.14 -10.77
C GLU A 68 14.54 6.43 -11.36
N ASP A 69 14.78 7.55 -10.68
CA ASP A 69 14.36 8.89 -11.11
C ASP A 69 12.85 9.05 -11.33
N LEU A 70 12.03 8.46 -10.47
CA LEU A 70 10.59 8.67 -10.49
C LEU A 70 10.23 10.07 -9.98
N PRO A 71 9.28 10.75 -10.64
CA PRO A 71 8.78 12.05 -10.14
C PRO A 71 8.09 11.90 -8.77
N ASN A 72 7.99 13.03 -8.04
CA ASN A 72 7.45 13.06 -6.68
C ASN A 72 5.96 12.74 -6.60
N VAL A 73 5.20 13.03 -7.66
CA VAL A 73 3.74 12.81 -7.67
C VAL A 73 3.43 11.62 -8.55
N VAL A 74 3.12 10.50 -7.93
CA VAL A 74 2.83 9.24 -8.63
C VAL A 74 1.63 8.52 -8.00
N HIS A 75 0.84 7.86 -8.85
CA HIS A 75 -0.26 6.99 -8.44
C HIS A 75 0.08 5.54 -8.72
N ALA A 76 -0.32 4.63 -7.83
CA ALA A 76 -0.29 3.21 -8.14
C ALA A 76 -1.50 2.84 -9.01
N ILE A 77 -1.24 2.00 -10.00
CA ILE A 77 -2.25 1.43 -10.89
C ILE A 77 -2.14 -0.09 -10.84
N VAL A 78 -3.28 -0.74 -10.87
CA VAL A 78 -3.38 -2.19 -11.01
C VAL A 78 -4.27 -2.48 -12.21
N ASP A 79 -3.81 -3.34 -13.10
CA ASP A 79 -4.62 -3.88 -14.19
C ASP A 79 -4.97 -5.33 -13.88
N LEU A 80 -6.26 -5.54 -13.57
CA LEU A 80 -6.82 -6.87 -13.41
C LEU A 80 -7.16 -7.40 -14.79
N TYR A 81 -6.25 -8.15 -15.38
CA TYR A 81 -6.49 -8.78 -16.67
C TYR A 81 -6.28 -10.30 -16.58
N GLY A 82 -6.61 -11.01 -17.65
CA GLY A 82 -6.37 -12.43 -17.75
C GLY A 82 -6.94 -13.21 -16.56
N LYS A 83 -6.08 -13.90 -15.84
CA LYS A 83 -6.45 -14.72 -14.68
C LYS A 83 -6.96 -13.91 -13.49
N CYS A 84 -6.42 -12.71 -13.27
CA CYS A 84 -6.76 -11.94 -12.07
C CYS A 84 -8.15 -11.33 -12.18
N VAL A 85 -8.99 -11.66 -11.21
CA VAL A 85 -10.39 -11.24 -11.15
C VAL A 85 -10.63 -10.23 -10.05
N GLN A 86 -10.00 -10.41 -8.89
CA GLN A 86 -10.25 -9.57 -7.73
C GLN A 86 -8.99 -9.37 -6.91
N VAL A 87 -8.81 -8.15 -6.44
CA VAL A 87 -7.75 -7.76 -5.51
C VAL A 87 -8.30 -6.90 -4.39
N SER A 88 -7.64 -6.91 -3.24
CA SER A 88 -7.91 -6.01 -2.12
C SER A 88 -6.62 -5.31 -1.66
N ILE A 89 -6.73 -4.01 -1.35
CA ILE A 89 -5.63 -3.25 -0.77
C ILE A 89 -5.42 -3.71 0.67
N THR A 90 -4.20 -4.15 0.99
CA THR A 90 -3.78 -4.63 2.32
C THR A 90 -2.84 -3.65 3.03
N SER A 91 -2.36 -2.61 2.32
CA SER A 91 -1.47 -1.61 2.89
C SER A 91 -1.95 -1.12 4.25
N PRO A 92 -1.06 -1.01 5.26
CA PRO A 92 -1.37 -0.35 6.53
C PRO A 92 -1.69 1.13 6.30
N ALA A 93 -2.24 1.81 7.33
CA ALA A 93 -2.33 3.26 7.30
C ALA A 93 -0.91 3.84 7.32
N TYR A 94 -0.66 4.83 6.45
CA TYR A 94 0.61 5.56 6.44
C TYR A 94 0.82 6.26 7.79
N ARG A 95 2.03 6.13 8.35
CA ARG A 95 2.47 6.89 9.52
C ARG A 95 3.64 7.75 9.10
N GLU A 96 3.53 9.06 9.27
CA GLU A 96 4.68 9.94 9.08
C GLU A 96 5.77 9.58 10.08
N HIS A 97 6.98 9.29 9.59
CA HIS A 97 8.15 9.18 10.43
C HIS A 97 8.56 10.61 10.79
N ASN A 98 8.20 11.06 11.99
CA ASN A 98 8.81 12.24 12.55
C ASN A 98 10.29 11.90 12.80
N ASN A 99 11.18 12.63 12.12
CA ASN A 99 12.65 12.48 12.18
C ASN A 99 13.23 12.93 13.52
N ASP A 100 12.75 12.43 14.65
CA ASP A 100 13.29 12.78 16.00
C ASP A 100 13.85 11.58 16.77
N ASP A 101 14.11 10.42 16.12
CA ASP A 101 14.84 9.34 16.79
C ASP A 101 16.02 8.83 15.93
N CYS A 102 17.11 9.59 15.96
CA CYS A 102 18.45 9.00 15.81
C CYS A 102 18.77 8.25 17.09
N LEU A 103 18.59 6.93 17.13
CA LEU A 103 19.50 5.94 17.76
C LEU A 103 18.79 4.59 17.94
N SER A 104 19.50 3.58 17.50
CA SER A 104 19.35 2.14 17.77
C SER A 104 18.41 1.34 16.85
N GLY A 105 19.07 0.48 16.07
CA GLY A 105 18.46 -0.56 15.28
C GLY A 105 17.71 -1.56 16.14
N SER A 106 16.53 -1.92 15.66
CA SER A 106 15.89 -3.18 15.98
C SER A 106 14.83 -3.49 14.92
N SER A 107 14.93 -4.66 14.38
CA SER A 107 14.00 -5.27 13.46
C SER A 107 12.56 -5.20 13.96
N VAL A 108 11.66 -4.58 13.18
CA VAL A 108 10.23 -4.56 13.52
C VAL A 108 9.61 -5.87 13.09
N LEU A 109 9.41 -6.75 14.04
CA LEU A 109 8.52 -7.90 13.91
C LEU A 109 7.07 -7.39 13.96
N ALA A 110 6.25 -7.79 12.98
CA ALA A 110 4.82 -7.59 12.99
C ALA A 110 4.22 -8.24 14.25
N ILE A 111 3.53 -7.45 15.07
CA ILE A 111 2.76 -7.96 16.20
C ILE A 111 1.31 -7.98 15.79
N ASP A 112 0.76 -9.18 15.67
CA ASP A 112 -0.66 -9.44 15.58
C ASP A 112 -1.39 -8.91 16.83
N ASN A 113 -2.44 -8.11 16.62
CA ASN A 113 -3.32 -7.64 17.67
C ASN A 113 -4.35 -8.72 18.02
N ASP A 114 -3.98 -9.59 18.94
CA ASP A 114 -4.96 -10.30 19.76
C ASP A 114 -4.44 -10.42 21.18
N ILE A 115 -5.30 -10.05 22.14
CA ILE A 115 -5.20 -10.27 23.59
C ILE A 115 -4.40 -9.22 24.39
N LEU A 116 -5.11 -8.31 25.02
CA LEU A 116 -4.76 -7.78 26.35
C LEU A 116 -6.00 -7.53 27.19
N ASN A 117 -6.43 -8.58 27.88
CA ASN A 117 -7.12 -8.47 29.15
C ASN A 117 -6.09 -8.79 30.23
N VAL A 118 -5.60 -7.80 30.93
CA VAL A 118 -4.84 -7.99 32.17
C VAL A 118 -5.48 -7.16 33.26
N THR A 119 -6.09 -7.88 34.16
CA THR A 119 -6.60 -7.42 35.46
C THR A 119 -5.43 -7.07 36.36
N LEU A 120 -5.32 -5.83 36.79
CA LEU A 120 -4.41 -5.43 37.88
C LEU A 120 -5.20 -5.36 39.19
N GLY A 121 -5.03 -6.36 40.01
CA GLY A 121 -5.31 -6.31 41.43
C GLY A 121 -3.97 -6.25 42.18
N GLY A 122 -3.88 -5.43 43.22
CA GLY A 122 -2.74 -5.47 44.15
C GLY A 122 -2.43 -4.12 44.81
N ASP A 123 -2.97 -3.97 45.90
CA ASP A 123 -2.67 -3.45 47.24
C ASP A 123 -1.86 -2.17 47.44
N LEU A 124 -2.56 -1.29 48.16
CA LEU A 124 -2.02 -0.10 48.87
C LEU A 124 -1.60 -0.50 50.28
N SER A 125 -0.38 -0.15 50.67
CA SER A 125 -0.13 0.23 52.09
C SER A 125 1.13 1.10 52.23
N GLU A 126 0.89 2.26 52.84
CA GLU A 126 1.70 3.06 53.79
C GLU A 126 3.08 3.59 53.37
N LEU A 127 3.22 4.91 53.42
CA LEU A 127 3.96 5.59 54.52
C LEU A 127 3.92 7.13 54.39
N SER A 128 3.84 7.71 55.57
CA SER A 128 3.52 9.07 55.98
C SER A 128 4.63 10.11 55.86
N MET A 129 4.15 11.39 55.74
CA MET A 129 4.62 12.64 56.38
C MET A 129 6.00 13.21 56.07
N SER A 130 6.04 14.38 55.47
CA SER A 130 6.24 15.67 56.16
C SER A 130 6.33 16.88 55.22
N SER A 131 5.87 18.00 55.75
CA SER A 131 5.69 19.33 55.16
C SER A 131 6.90 19.98 54.52
N SER A 132 6.69 20.72 53.41
CA SER A 132 7.08 22.15 53.32
C SER A 132 6.59 22.74 51.97
N ASN A 133 6.11 23.98 52.03
CA ASN A 133 5.50 24.80 50.98
C ASN A 133 6.40 24.98 49.73
N SER A 134 5.85 24.70 48.57
CA SER A 134 6.27 25.30 47.32
C SER A 134 5.10 25.26 46.32
N LEU A 135 4.86 26.39 45.67
CA LEU A 135 3.82 26.62 44.68
C LEU A 135 3.97 25.63 43.52
N ASP A 136 3.10 24.62 43.49
CA ASP A 136 2.99 23.68 42.39
C ASP A 136 2.13 24.28 41.26
N ILE A 137 2.82 24.73 40.23
CA ILE A 137 2.22 24.83 38.90
C ILE A 137 2.14 23.40 38.37
N ARG A 138 0.99 22.77 38.54
CA ARG A 138 0.65 21.50 37.86
C ARG A 138 0.49 21.79 36.37
N MET A 139 1.54 21.55 35.62
CA MET A 139 1.39 21.26 34.18
C MET A 139 0.83 19.86 34.05
N ASP A 140 -0.47 19.76 33.79
CA ASP A 140 -1.07 18.52 33.29
C ASP A 140 -0.56 18.24 31.87
N MET A 141 0.62 17.58 31.79
CA MET A 141 1.15 17.03 30.55
C MET A 141 0.61 15.62 30.33
N ASN A 142 -0.68 15.49 30.07
CA ASN A 142 -1.27 14.32 29.47
C ASN A 142 -2.37 14.73 28.48
N VAL A 143 -1.99 15.54 27.49
CA VAL A 143 -2.77 15.63 26.26
C VAL A 143 -2.24 14.55 25.37
N SER A 144 -2.76 13.34 25.51
CA SER A 144 -2.71 12.33 24.47
C SER A 144 -3.48 12.89 23.27
N LEU A 145 -2.75 13.51 22.34
CA LEU A 145 -3.29 13.89 21.03
C LEU A 145 -3.54 12.61 20.24
N SER A 146 -4.57 11.87 20.62
CA SER A 146 -5.17 10.87 19.74
C SER A 146 -5.82 11.63 18.59
N LEU A 147 -5.19 11.62 17.43
CA LEU A 147 -5.83 12.08 16.20
C LEU A 147 -7.20 11.37 16.08
N PRO A 148 -8.26 12.08 15.69
CA PRO A 148 -9.57 11.45 15.54
C PRO A 148 -9.46 10.25 14.60
N GLU A 149 -10.04 9.11 14.97
CA GLU A 149 -10.06 7.89 14.11
C GLU A 149 -10.58 8.17 12.70
N GLU A 150 -11.38 9.18 12.53
CA GLU A 150 -11.93 9.62 11.26
C GLU A 150 -10.85 10.24 10.34
N SER A 151 -9.88 10.96 10.91
CA SER A 151 -8.71 11.48 10.18
C SER A 151 -7.80 10.34 9.69
N LEU A 152 -7.61 9.30 10.49
CA LEU A 152 -6.87 8.09 10.11
C LEU A 152 -7.60 7.27 9.04
N ARG A 153 -8.94 7.30 9.01
CA ARG A 153 -9.74 6.60 7.98
C ARG A 153 -9.66 7.30 6.62
N GLN A 154 -9.61 8.63 6.60
CA GLN A 154 -9.51 9.41 5.35
C GLN A 154 -8.15 9.25 4.67
N ASP A 155 -7.12 8.89 5.41
CA ASP A 155 -5.76 8.77 4.90
C ASP A 155 -5.41 7.39 4.31
N LYS A 156 -6.22 6.36 4.57
CA LYS A 156 -6.00 5.01 4.03
C LYS A 156 -6.15 5.00 2.51
N LEU A 157 -5.20 4.36 1.84
CA LEU A 157 -5.27 4.15 0.39
C LEU A 157 -6.53 3.37 0.02
N ARG A 158 -7.20 3.83 -1.03
CA ARG A 158 -8.35 3.19 -1.66
C ARG A 158 -8.27 3.38 -3.17
N PHE A 159 -9.01 2.61 -3.92
CA PHE A 159 -9.13 2.80 -5.35
C PHE A 159 -9.99 4.04 -5.67
N HIS A 160 -9.64 4.74 -6.73
CA HIS A 160 -10.37 5.88 -7.26
C HIS A 160 -11.67 5.40 -7.93
N ASP A 161 -12.75 6.17 -7.81
CA ASP A 161 -14.06 5.82 -8.36
C ASP A 161 -14.06 5.76 -9.91
N ARG A 162 -13.16 6.55 -10.55
CA ARG A 162 -12.90 6.38 -11.99
C ARG A 162 -11.99 5.16 -12.17
N CYS A 163 -12.53 4.11 -12.78
CA CYS A 163 -11.86 2.84 -13.01
C CYS A 163 -12.27 2.24 -14.36
N GLY A 164 -11.71 1.10 -14.71
CA GLY A 164 -12.05 0.35 -15.91
C GLY A 164 -13.56 0.03 -15.97
N SER A 165 -14.12 -0.01 -17.17
CA SER A 165 -15.57 -0.15 -17.37
C SER A 165 -16.17 -1.45 -16.81
N LEU A 166 -15.36 -2.47 -16.60
CA LEU A 166 -15.77 -3.73 -16.00
C LEU A 166 -15.43 -3.86 -14.51
N VAL A 167 -14.86 -2.83 -13.90
CA VAL A 167 -14.53 -2.86 -12.47
C VAL A 167 -15.77 -2.59 -11.62
N LYS A 168 -15.87 -3.35 -10.53
CA LYS A 168 -16.77 -3.10 -9.40
C LYS A 168 -15.92 -2.89 -8.15
N LEU A 169 -16.08 -1.75 -7.50
CA LEU A 169 -15.42 -1.45 -6.23
C LEU A 169 -16.34 -1.87 -5.06
N SER A 170 -15.74 -2.31 -3.97
CA SER A 170 -16.40 -2.71 -2.73
C SER A 170 -15.49 -2.47 -1.53
N ASN A 171 -15.95 -2.76 -0.32
CA ASN A 171 -15.17 -2.61 0.92
C ASN A 171 -14.58 -1.19 1.08
N GLY A 172 -15.42 -0.14 0.93
CA GLY A 172 -14.98 1.25 0.96
C GLY A 172 -13.96 1.59 -0.12
N SER A 173 -14.13 1.03 -1.33
CA SER A 173 -13.23 1.15 -2.48
C SER A 173 -11.83 0.56 -2.23
N ARG A 174 -11.68 -0.36 -1.27
CA ARG A 174 -10.43 -1.09 -1.03
C ARG A 174 -10.36 -2.44 -1.76
N SER A 175 -11.47 -2.92 -2.31
CA SER A 175 -11.51 -4.13 -3.14
C SER A 175 -12.01 -3.80 -4.52
N ALA A 176 -11.36 -4.36 -5.54
CA ALA A 176 -11.69 -4.20 -6.95
C ALA A 176 -11.91 -5.57 -7.60
N GLU A 177 -13.04 -5.73 -8.26
CA GLU A 177 -13.42 -6.96 -8.97
C GLU A 177 -13.67 -6.64 -10.44
N ARG A 178 -13.06 -7.41 -11.35
CA ARG A 178 -13.37 -7.37 -12.78
C ARG A 178 -14.57 -8.27 -13.07
N ARG A 179 -15.63 -7.66 -13.57
CA ARG A 179 -16.86 -8.36 -13.99
C ARG A 179 -16.63 -9.13 -15.31
N ARG A 180 -17.38 -10.19 -15.52
CA ARG A 180 -17.30 -11.07 -16.70
C ARG A 180 -15.90 -11.65 -16.94
N PRO A 181 -15.24 -12.21 -15.93
CA PRO A 181 -13.84 -12.62 -16.03
C PRO A 181 -13.64 -13.79 -17.01
N LEU A 182 -14.69 -14.53 -17.38
CA LEU A 182 -14.64 -15.60 -18.34
C LEU A 182 -14.90 -15.14 -19.80
N ASP A 183 -15.50 -13.96 -19.98
CA ASP A 183 -15.85 -13.44 -21.30
C ASP A 183 -14.89 -12.33 -21.74
N GLU A 184 -14.40 -11.55 -20.81
CA GLU A 184 -13.62 -10.34 -21.05
C GLU A 184 -12.22 -10.44 -20.40
N PHE A 185 -11.20 -10.18 -21.21
CA PHE A 185 -9.81 -10.25 -20.78
C PHE A 185 -9.31 -8.93 -20.13
N ASN A 186 -9.78 -7.79 -20.61
CA ASN A 186 -9.34 -6.43 -20.25
C ASN A 186 -10.40 -5.65 -19.47
N ASN A 187 -10.22 -4.33 -19.40
CA ASN A 187 -11.11 -3.34 -18.76
C ASN A 187 -11.15 -3.43 -17.22
N GLY A 188 -10.07 -3.94 -16.62
CA GLY A 188 -9.88 -4.12 -15.18
C GLY A 188 -8.98 -3.09 -14.51
N VAL A 189 -8.67 -1.96 -15.15
CA VAL A 189 -7.72 -0.96 -14.62
C VAL A 189 -8.31 -0.20 -13.44
N VAL A 190 -7.56 -0.15 -12.33
CA VAL A 190 -7.84 0.66 -11.14
C VAL A 190 -6.61 1.47 -10.74
N MET A 191 -6.82 2.59 -10.06
CA MET A 191 -5.78 3.53 -9.63
C MET A 191 -6.04 3.95 -8.17
N THR A 192 -5.00 4.32 -7.45
CA THR A 192 -5.15 4.92 -6.13
C THR A 192 -5.86 6.27 -6.20
N HIS A 193 -6.72 6.57 -5.23
CA HIS A 193 -7.51 7.80 -5.19
C HIS A 193 -6.69 9.06 -4.96
N ARG A 194 -5.50 8.94 -4.42
CA ARG A 194 -4.50 9.98 -4.22
C ARG A 194 -3.12 9.49 -4.62
N PRO A 195 -2.16 10.40 -4.84
CA PRO A 195 -0.76 10.02 -5.01
C PRO A 195 -0.22 9.26 -3.81
N LEU A 196 0.78 8.42 -4.05
CA LEU A 196 1.58 7.80 -3.02
C LEU A 196 2.49 8.85 -2.36
N ARG A 197 2.70 8.72 -1.06
CA ARG A 197 3.72 9.46 -0.34
C ARG A 197 5.07 8.78 -0.49
N ASP A 198 6.14 9.51 -0.22
CA ASP A 198 7.47 8.94 -0.18
C ASP A 198 7.54 7.83 0.86
N SER A 199 8.12 6.70 0.46
CA SER A 199 8.24 5.49 1.28
C SER A 199 6.90 4.89 1.76
N GLU A 200 5.78 5.28 1.14
CA GLU A 200 4.49 4.65 1.37
C GLU A 200 4.38 3.34 0.57
N LEU A 201 4.19 2.24 1.27
CA LEU A 201 3.93 0.95 0.64
C LEU A 201 2.47 0.88 0.18
N PHE A 202 2.26 0.78 -1.13
CA PHE A 202 0.99 0.31 -1.70
C PHE A 202 1.07 -1.20 -1.87
N GLU A 203 0.20 -1.95 -1.20
CA GLU A 203 0.16 -3.42 -1.27
C GLU A 203 -1.26 -3.89 -1.54
N ILE A 204 -1.38 -4.84 -2.45
CA ILE A 204 -2.63 -5.56 -2.75
C ILE A 204 -2.43 -7.06 -2.54
N ARG A 205 -3.53 -7.74 -2.21
CA ARG A 205 -3.62 -9.20 -2.20
C ARG A 205 -4.50 -9.65 -3.35
N ILE A 206 -4.12 -10.73 -4.01
CA ILE A 206 -4.93 -11.40 -5.02
C ILE A 206 -6.02 -12.22 -4.31
N ASP A 207 -7.28 -11.79 -4.41
CA ASP A 207 -8.39 -12.46 -3.72
C ASP A 207 -9.01 -13.59 -4.57
N ARG A 208 -8.97 -13.45 -5.91
CA ARG A 208 -9.57 -14.44 -6.81
C ARG A 208 -8.91 -14.48 -8.19
N LEU A 209 -8.71 -15.69 -8.68
CA LEU A 209 -8.20 -16.01 -10.02
C LEU A 209 -9.21 -16.88 -10.79
N VAL A 210 -9.05 -16.94 -12.12
CA VAL A 210 -9.70 -17.90 -13.03
C VAL A 210 -8.64 -18.55 -13.92
N ASP A 211 -8.86 -19.81 -14.32
CA ASP A 211 -7.88 -20.61 -15.05
C ASP A 211 -7.99 -20.48 -16.59
N LYS A 212 -8.94 -19.66 -17.09
CA LYS A 212 -9.23 -19.56 -18.52
C LYS A 212 -8.10 -18.91 -19.34
N TRP A 213 -7.31 -18.02 -18.73
CA TRP A 213 -6.38 -17.14 -19.42
C TRP A 213 -4.93 -17.44 -19.05
N SER A 214 -3.99 -17.10 -19.94
CA SER A 214 -2.57 -16.91 -19.62
C SER A 214 -2.34 -15.42 -19.31
N GLY A 215 -1.44 -15.10 -18.39
CA GLY A 215 -1.24 -13.74 -17.91
C GLY A 215 -2.26 -13.36 -16.83
N SER A 216 -1.86 -12.50 -15.91
CA SER A 216 -2.61 -12.35 -14.69
C SER A 216 -2.84 -10.91 -14.28
N ILE A 217 -1.80 -10.15 -13.99
CA ILE A 217 -1.88 -8.84 -13.37
C ILE A 217 -0.69 -7.99 -13.78
N GLU A 218 -0.92 -6.70 -13.96
CA GLU A 218 0.15 -5.71 -14.07
C GLU A 218 0.03 -4.70 -12.94
N VAL A 219 1.16 -4.33 -12.35
CA VAL A 219 1.22 -3.31 -11.32
C VAL A 219 2.13 -2.18 -11.80
N ASN A 220 1.61 -0.97 -11.72
CA ASN A 220 2.19 0.18 -12.38
C ASN A 220 2.26 1.38 -11.47
N ILE A 221 3.15 2.31 -11.82
CA ILE A 221 3.13 3.69 -11.36
C ILE A 221 2.85 4.61 -12.53
N LEU A 222 1.99 5.58 -12.32
CA LEU A 222 1.67 6.63 -13.28
C LEU A 222 1.93 8.00 -12.66
N THR A 223 2.58 8.87 -13.43
CA THR A 223 2.71 10.28 -13.05
C THR A 223 1.43 11.03 -13.35
N ASP A 224 1.07 11.94 -12.45
CA ASP A 224 0.01 12.90 -12.73
C ASP A 224 0.53 13.92 -13.75
N LYS A 225 0.12 13.78 -15.01
CA LYS A 225 0.37 14.81 -16.01
C LYS A 225 -0.71 15.87 -15.91
N THR A 226 -0.60 16.72 -14.89
CA THR A 226 -1.23 18.04 -14.93
C THR A 226 -0.33 18.95 -15.76
N ASN A 227 -0.55 18.96 -17.06
CA ASN A 227 -0.20 20.05 -17.98
C ASN A 227 -1.42 20.36 -18.81
#